data_83f40571e6bfabedd1d474622b9a32c8
#
_entry.id   83f40571e6bfabedd1d474622b9a32c8
#
_cell.length_a   1.000
_cell.length_b   1.000
_cell.length_c   1.000
_cell.angle_alpha   90.00
_cell.angle_beta   90.00
_cell.angle_gamma   90.00
#
_symmetry.space_group_name_H-M   'P 1'
#
loop_
_entity.id
_entity.type
_entity.pdbx_description
1 polymer ?
#
loop_
_entity_poly.entity_id
_entity_poly.type
_entity_poly.pdbx_seq_one_letter_code
_entity_poly.pdbx_strand_id
1 'polypeptide(L)'
;DKFDYGNIHGGIKFSSDARRFFVPSRDGWIGRYDIDKGALYGKVRACVHMRNISLSRDGNYLIASCLLPKAIVFINSDTLMPAAKKSVEGKINAIYELQTRDDAIFTFRDLPLIGVVDTRGFNVRYIEIEDPLDGFFIEPFENYIVGSSRNGKMLKVYALKDGRKVFEHPIESMPHLFSASFWYSKGSFYFATPHTKSPYLSIWRMYDWGFLKRIDLGGEGFLVRTNSNAPYLWVDNGTDEVVLIDKGDLSIKRITPVKGKKVTHTELSADGRIAYISIYGSEGYLMLYDAGTLKELKRFPANLPAGKYNT
;
A
#
# COMPACT_ATOMS: atom_id res chain seq x y z
N ASP A 1 -15.17 10.81 16.10
CA ASP A 1 -15.63 9.50 16.59
C ASP A 1 -14.43 8.57 16.80
N LYS A 2 -14.51 7.74 17.82
CA LYS A 2 -13.53 6.69 18.08
C LYS A 2 -14.11 5.37 17.60
N PHE A 3 -13.31 4.57 16.89
CA PHE A 3 -13.68 3.18 16.66
C PHE A 3 -13.67 2.42 17.99
N ASP A 4 -14.68 1.60 18.21
CA ASP A 4 -14.83 0.75 19.40
C ASP A 4 -14.04 -0.58 19.27
N TYR A 5 -13.15 -0.66 18.29
CA TYR A 5 -12.20 -1.74 18.10
C TYR A 5 -10.80 -1.16 17.83
N GLY A 6 -9.79 -1.82 18.38
CA GLY A 6 -8.40 -1.40 18.28
C GLY A 6 -7.64 -2.08 17.14
N ASN A 7 -6.32 -1.92 17.21
CA ASN A 7 -5.38 -2.66 16.36
C ASN A 7 -5.55 -2.40 14.85
N ILE A 8 -5.90 -1.15 14.50
CA ILE A 8 -6.09 -0.73 13.12
C ILE A 8 -4.84 -1.04 12.31
N HIS A 9 -4.99 -1.80 11.24
CA HIS A 9 -3.89 -2.24 10.41
C HIS A 9 -4.34 -2.59 8.98
N GLY A 10 -3.45 -2.39 8.01
CA GLY A 10 -3.77 -2.48 6.61
C GLY A 10 -4.27 -1.14 6.06
N GLY A 11 -4.44 -1.05 4.76
CA GLY A 11 -4.96 0.15 4.12
C GLY A 11 -6.45 0.34 4.35
N ILE A 12 -6.88 1.57 4.51
CA ILE A 12 -8.28 1.96 4.40
C ILE A 12 -8.70 1.79 2.94
N LYS A 13 -9.89 1.28 2.67
CA LYS A 13 -10.45 1.19 1.32
C LYS A 13 -11.64 2.12 1.19
N PHE A 14 -11.67 2.86 0.09
CA PHE A 14 -12.80 3.74 -0.25
C PHE A 14 -13.70 3.07 -1.28
N SER A 15 -15.00 3.31 -1.18
CA SER A 15 -15.94 2.98 -2.26
C SER A 15 -15.67 3.86 -3.49
N SER A 16 -16.02 3.36 -4.68
CA SER A 16 -15.79 4.08 -5.94
C SER A 16 -16.49 5.44 -6.02
N ASP A 17 -17.61 5.60 -5.29
CA ASP A 17 -18.34 6.87 -5.17
C ASP A 17 -17.78 7.80 -4.08
N ALA A 18 -16.70 7.41 -3.40
CA ALA A 18 -16.07 8.10 -2.29
C ALA A 18 -16.99 8.47 -1.12
N ARG A 19 -18.17 7.83 -0.99
CA ARG A 19 -19.12 8.09 0.11
C ARG A 19 -18.89 7.24 1.34
N ARG A 20 -18.11 6.17 1.19
CA ARG A 20 -17.85 5.20 2.25
C ARG A 20 -16.37 4.86 2.31
N PHE A 21 -15.89 4.54 3.49
CA PHE A 21 -14.60 3.91 3.63
C PHE A 21 -14.65 2.78 4.66
N PHE A 22 -13.72 1.86 4.53
CA PHE A 22 -13.65 0.65 5.32
C PHE A 22 -12.31 0.59 6.05
N VAL A 23 -12.37 0.40 7.36
CA VAL A 23 -11.20 0.40 8.25
C VAL A 23 -10.98 -1.00 8.79
N PRO A 24 -9.90 -1.67 8.39
CA PRO A 24 -9.57 -3.00 8.90
C PRO A 24 -8.78 -2.97 10.20
N SER A 25 -8.92 -4.03 10.98
CA SER A 25 -8.18 -4.30 12.21
C SER A 25 -7.48 -5.65 12.14
N ARG A 26 -6.32 -5.78 12.78
CA ARG A 26 -5.65 -7.09 12.93
C ARG A 26 -6.51 -8.12 13.66
N ASP A 27 -7.39 -7.67 14.54
CA ASP A 27 -8.30 -8.52 15.32
C ASP A 27 -9.52 -9.00 14.52
N GLY A 28 -9.45 -8.82 13.19
CA GLY A 28 -10.41 -9.32 12.22
C GLY A 28 -11.66 -8.48 12.05
N TRP A 29 -11.72 -7.31 12.66
CA TRP A 29 -12.83 -6.37 12.49
C TRP A 29 -12.65 -5.52 11.23
N ILE A 30 -13.77 -5.19 10.59
CA ILE A 30 -13.88 -4.23 9.50
C ILE A 30 -15.04 -3.30 9.86
N GLY A 31 -14.74 -2.01 10.02
CA GLY A 31 -15.76 -0.98 10.20
C GLY A 31 -16.06 -0.28 8.87
N ARG A 32 -17.34 -0.06 8.57
CA ARG A 32 -17.79 0.79 7.48
C ARG A 32 -18.14 2.16 8.01
N TYR A 33 -17.53 3.18 7.45
CA TYR A 33 -17.81 4.57 7.77
C TYR A 33 -18.53 5.24 6.61
N ASP A 34 -19.58 5.99 6.93
CA ASP A 34 -20.35 6.78 5.97
C ASP A 34 -19.86 8.23 6.04
N ILE A 35 -19.30 8.74 4.95
CA ILE A 35 -18.67 10.08 4.90
C ILE A 35 -19.71 11.17 4.99
N ASP A 36 -20.83 11.04 4.29
CA ASP A 36 -21.89 12.06 4.28
C ASP A 36 -22.52 12.22 5.67
N LYS A 37 -22.63 11.13 6.42
CA LYS A 37 -23.16 11.15 7.79
C LYS A 37 -22.12 11.46 8.85
N GLY A 38 -20.83 11.38 8.49
CA GLY A 38 -19.71 11.53 9.42
C GLY A 38 -19.72 10.49 10.54
N ALA A 39 -20.24 9.28 10.29
CA ALA A 39 -20.48 8.28 11.32
C ALA A 39 -20.13 6.85 10.89
N LEU A 40 -19.80 6.02 11.89
CA LEU A 40 -19.67 4.58 11.71
C LEU A 40 -21.05 3.97 11.45
N TYR A 41 -21.24 3.39 10.26
CA TYR A 41 -22.47 2.69 9.90
C TYR A 41 -22.60 1.37 10.67
N GLY A 42 -21.52 0.61 10.76
CA GLY A 42 -21.49 -0.67 11.42
C GLY A 42 -20.12 -1.34 11.29
N LYS A 43 -19.99 -2.50 11.87
CA LYS A 43 -18.78 -3.32 11.82
C LYS A 43 -19.12 -4.79 11.69
N VAL A 44 -18.21 -5.55 11.10
CA VAL A 44 -18.29 -7.01 10.96
C VAL A 44 -16.96 -7.63 11.34
N ARG A 45 -16.99 -8.81 11.93
CA ARG A 45 -15.80 -9.59 12.21
C ARG A 45 -15.61 -10.66 11.15
N ALA A 46 -14.63 -10.50 10.28
CA ALA A 46 -14.29 -11.44 9.21
C ALA A 46 -13.59 -12.70 9.74
N CYS A 47 -12.72 -12.54 10.73
CA CYS A 47 -11.90 -13.62 11.30
C CYS A 47 -11.33 -13.24 12.68
N VAL A 48 -10.42 -14.05 13.20
CA VAL A 48 -9.73 -13.78 14.48
C VAL A 48 -8.49 -12.93 14.27
N HIS A 49 -7.77 -13.17 13.18
CA HIS A 49 -6.57 -12.39 12.82
C HIS A 49 -6.56 -12.13 11.31
N MET A 50 -6.58 -10.86 10.95
CA MET A 50 -6.63 -10.38 9.57
C MET A 50 -5.33 -9.67 9.17
N ARG A 51 -4.95 -9.79 7.91
CA ARG A 51 -3.76 -9.12 7.38
C ARG A 51 -4.11 -7.77 6.75
N ASN A 52 -5.00 -7.77 5.79
CA ASN A 52 -5.54 -6.58 5.13
C ASN A 52 -6.88 -6.89 4.47
N ILE A 53 -7.49 -5.87 3.93
CA ILE A 53 -8.67 -5.98 3.06
C ILE A 53 -8.37 -5.42 1.68
N SER A 54 -9.13 -5.90 0.70
CA SER A 54 -9.28 -5.30 -0.62
C SER A 54 -10.76 -5.04 -0.89
N LEU A 55 -11.08 -4.29 -1.92
CA LEU A 55 -12.45 -4.07 -2.39
C LEU A 55 -12.54 -4.62 -3.81
N SER A 56 -13.59 -5.40 -4.12
CA SER A 56 -13.80 -5.85 -5.50
C SER A 56 -13.93 -4.65 -6.44
N ARG A 57 -13.53 -4.82 -7.70
CA ARG A 57 -13.53 -3.76 -8.70
C ARG A 57 -14.90 -3.08 -8.87
N ASP A 58 -15.98 -3.86 -8.78
CA ASP A 58 -17.36 -3.36 -8.81
C ASP A 58 -17.83 -2.72 -7.48
N GLY A 59 -17.00 -2.77 -6.44
CA GLY A 59 -17.29 -2.23 -5.11
C GLY A 59 -18.25 -3.08 -4.26
N ASN A 60 -18.73 -4.23 -4.76
CA ASN A 60 -19.77 -5.00 -4.09
C ASN A 60 -19.26 -5.82 -2.90
N TYR A 61 -17.98 -6.21 -2.90
CA TYR A 61 -17.42 -7.08 -1.88
C TYR A 61 -16.12 -6.55 -1.29
N LEU A 62 -16.07 -6.53 0.03
CA LEU A 62 -14.82 -6.49 0.77
C LEU A 62 -14.21 -7.89 0.79
N ILE A 63 -12.92 -7.98 0.54
CA ILE A 63 -12.16 -9.21 0.44
C ILE A 63 -11.13 -9.20 1.57
N ALA A 64 -11.41 -9.95 2.64
CA ALA A 64 -10.55 -9.99 3.81
C ALA A 64 -9.55 -11.15 3.74
N SER A 65 -8.26 -10.85 3.87
CA SER A 65 -7.21 -11.85 3.97
C SER A 65 -6.97 -12.23 5.42
N CYS A 66 -7.40 -13.44 5.80
CA CYS A 66 -7.36 -13.94 7.16
C CYS A 66 -6.17 -14.88 7.39
N LEU A 67 -5.43 -14.63 8.49
CA LEU A 67 -4.36 -15.50 8.95
C LEU A 67 -4.87 -16.58 9.90
N LEU A 68 -5.95 -16.29 10.64
CA LEU A 68 -6.60 -17.23 11.55
C LEU A 68 -8.11 -17.02 11.51
N PRO A 69 -8.87 -18.01 11.05
CA PRO A 69 -8.39 -19.18 10.27
C PRO A 69 -7.77 -18.73 8.94
N LYS A 70 -6.93 -19.55 8.33
CA LYS A 70 -6.35 -19.27 7.01
C LYS A 70 -7.46 -19.29 5.95
N ALA A 71 -7.90 -18.12 5.53
CA ALA A 71 -9.03 -17.99 4.61
C ALA A 71 -9.06 -16.64 3.91
N ILE A 72 -9.77 -16.59 2.80
CA ILE A 72 -10.28 -15.37 2.19
C ILE A 72 -11.77 -15.29 2.52
N VAL A 73 -12.22 -14.16 3.06
CA VAL A 73 -13.63 -13.94 3.42
C VAL A 73 -14.16 -12.80 2.58
N PHE A 74 -15.27 -13.05 1.90
CA PHE A 74 -16.00 -12.07 1.12
C PHE A 74 -17.17 -11.54 1.95
N ILE A 75 -17.29 -10.23 2.00
CA ILE A 75 -18.31 -9.54 2.78
C ILE A 75 -18.96 -8.52 1.85
N ASN A 76 -20.28 -8.54 1.78
CA ASN A 76 -20.99 -7.53 1.02
C ASN A 76 -20.72 -6.14 1.61
N SER A 77 -20.25 -5.21 0.79
CA SER A 77 -19.79 -3.89 1.23
C SER A 77 -20.90 -2.98 1.73
N ASP A 78 -22.15 -3.20 1.26
CA ASP A 78 -23.31 -2.42 1.65
C ASP A 78 -23.94 -2.90 2.96
N THR A 79 -24.11 -4.20 3.09
CA THR A 79 -24.83 -4.78 4.23
C THR A 79 -23.90 -5.25 5.35
N LEU A 80 -22.60 -5.39 5.09
CA LEU A 80 -21.61 -6.04 5.95
C LEU A 80 -21.92 -7.52 6.26
N MET A 81 -22.77 -8.15 5.45
CA MET A 81 -23.07 -9.57 5.60
C MET A 81 -22.01 -10.44 4.90
N PRO A 82 -21.53 -11.52 5.54
CA PRO A 82 -20.66 -12.48 4.89
C PRO A 82 -21.33 -13.09 3.65
N ALA A 83 -20.63 -13.09 2.51
CA ALA A 83 -21.11 -13.67 1.25
C ALA A 83 -20.47 -15.04 0.97
N ALA A 84 -19.14 -15.17 1.19
CA ALA A 84 -18.43 -16.41 0.99
C ALA A 84 -17.18 -16.49 1.87
N LYS A 85 -16.71 -17.72 2.10
CA LYS A 85 -15.43 -18.00 2.75
C LYS A 85 -14.71 -19.11 2.00
N LYS A 86 -13.45 -18.88 1.65
CA LYS A 86 -12.59 -19.87 0.99
C LYS A 86 -11.39 -20.16 1.88
N SER A 87 -11.25 -21.38 2.33
CA SER A 87 -10.06 -21.84 3.04
C SER A 87 -8.86 -21.87 2.11
N VAL A 88 -7.68 -21.51 2.63
CA VAL A 88 -6.40 -21.57 1.91
C VAL A 88 -5.35 -22.29 2.75
N GLU A 89 -4.35 -22.88 2.11
CA GLU A 89 -3.37 -23.70 2.81
C GLU A 89 -2.29 -22.88 3.53
N GLY A 90 -1.86 -21.78 2.93
CA GLY A 90 -0.74 -20.96 3.41
C GLY A 90 -1.15 -19.74 4.24
N LYS A 91 -0.16 -19.07 4.79
CA LYS A 91 -0.32 -17.79 5.48
C LYS A 91 -0.33 -16.66 4.44
N ILE A 92 -1.50 -16.10 4.17
CA ILE A 92 -1.64 -14.98 3.23
C ILE A 92 -0.77 -13.81 3.69
N ASN A 93 -0.02 -13.24 2.75
CA ASN A 93 0.81 -12.07 3.00
C ASN A 93 0.03 -10.76 2.84
N ALA A 94 -0.60 -10.56 1.69
CA ALA A 94 -1.53 -9.47 1.40
C ALA A 94 -2.42 -9.86 0.22
N ILE A 95 -3.53 -9.15 0.04
CA ILE A 95 -4.43 -9.28 -1.09
C ILE A 95 -4.70 -7.91 -1.70
N TYR A 96 -4.65 -7.82 -3.04
CA TYR A 96 -4.93 -6.60 -3.80
C TYR A 96 -5.84 -6.92 -4.99
N GLU A 97 -6.84 -6.07 -5.18
CA GLU A 97 -7.69 -6.09 -6.36
C GLU A 97 -6.92 -5.70 -7.63
N LEU A 98 -7.35 -6.25 -8.76
CA LEU A 98 -6.95 -5.80 -10.08
C LEU A 98 -7.92 -4.73 -10.60
N GLN A 99 -7.39 -3.78 -11.35
CA GLN A 99 -8.19 -2.68 -11.90
C GLN A 99 -8.77 -2.99 -13.28
N THR A 100 -8.16 -3.93 -14.01
CA THR A 100 -8.58 -4.31 -15.37
C THR A 100 -9.46 -5.55 -15.42
N ARG A 101 -9.47 -6.37 -14.35
CA ARG A 101 -10.20 -7.65 -14.26
C ARG A 101 -10.90 -7.77 -12.91
N ASP A 102 -11.94 -8.61 -12.87
CA ASP A 102 -12.68 -8.91 -11.64
C ASP A 102 -11.96 -9.99 -10.81
N ASP A 103 -10.66 -9.83 -10.65
CA ASP A 103 -9.78 -10.68 -9.88
C ASP A 103 -9.10 -9.90 -8.75
N ALA A 104 -8.71 -10.60 -7.68
CA ALA A 104 -7.75 -10.11 -6.71
C ALA A 104 -6.57 -11.07 -6.61
N ILE A 105 -5.38 -10.52 -6.40
CA ILE A 105 -4.12 -11.25 -6.28
C ILE A 105 -3.67 -11.27 -4.84
N PHE A 106 -3.20 -12.42 -4.39
CA PHE A 106 -2.56 -12.56 -3.08
C PHE A 106 -1.35 -13.48 -3.15
N THR A 107 -0.45 -13.35 -2.18
CA THR A 107 0.71 -14.22 -2.02
C THR A 107 0.73 -14.86 -0.66
N PHE A 108 1.53 -15.90 -0.51
CA PHE A 108 1.76 -16.55 0.76
C PHE A 108 3.16 -16.22 1.29
N ARG A 109 3.29 -16.21 2.62
CA ARG A 109 4.58 -16.07 3.29
C ARG A 109 5.38 -17.37 3.31
N ASP A 110 4.69 -18.48 3.20
CA ASP A 110 5.20 -19.83 3.47
C ASP A 110 5.02 -20.81 2.30
N LEU A 111 4.36 -20.40 1.23
CA LEU A 111 4.19 -21.21 0.03
C LEU A 111 4.62 -20.43 -1.22
N PRO A 112 5.30 -21.09 -2.18
CA PRO A 112 5.74 -20.48 -3.44
C PRO A 112 4.57 -20.40 -4.44
N LEU A 113 3.50 -19.71 -4.06
CA LEU A 113 2.28 -19.60 -4.83
C LEU A 113 1.81 -18.15 -4.90
N ILE A 114 1.30 -17.77 -6.05
CA ILE A 114 0.44 -16.60 -6.22
C ILE A 114 -1.00 -17.11 -6.30
N GLY A 115 -1.86 -16.64 -5.42
CA GLY A 115 -3.27 -16.91 -5.48
C GLY A 115 -4.00 -15.85 -6.32
N VAL A 116 -4.94 -16.30 -7.12
CA VAL A 116 -5.86 -15.46 -7.90
C VAL A 116 -7.26 -15.83 -7.48
N VAL A 117 -8.02 -14.85 -7.03
CA VAL A 117 -9.41 -15.05 -6.67
C VAL A 117 -10.33 -14.25 -7.59
N ASP A 118 -11.24 -14.94 -8.25
CA ASP A 118 -12.35 -14.34 -8.98
C ASP A 118 -13.34 -13.72 -7.99
N THR A 119 -13.55 -12.41 -8.10
CA THR A 119 -14.37 -11.64 -7.14
C THR A 119 -15.88 -11.75 -7.41
N ARG A 120 -16.30 -12.37 -8.52
CA ARG A 120 -17.71 -12.63 -8.84
C ARG A 120 -18.15 -14.04 -8.44
N GLY A 121 -17.38 -15.05 -8.83
CA GLY A 121 -17.67 -16.46 -8.56
C GLY A 121 -17.02 -16.98 -7.28
N PHE A 122 -16.14 -16.18 -6.65
CA PHE A 122 -15.40 -16.55 -5.45
C PHE A 122 -14.50 -17.77 -5.61
N ASN A 123 -14.07 -18.08 -6.85
CA ASN A 123 -13.19 -19.20 -7.13
C ASN A 123 -11.73 -18.79 -6.91
N VAL A 124 -10.95 -19.70 -6.35
CA VAL A 124 -9.52 -19.49 -6.11
C VAL A 124 -8.73 -20.45 -7.00
N ARG A 125 -7.75 -19.93 -7.70
CA ARG A 125 -6.74 -20.69 -8.43
C ARG A 125 -5.35 -20.25 -8.02
N TYR A 126 -4.36 -21.08 -8.29
CA TYR A 126 -2.98 -20.82 -7.91
C TYR A 126 -2.08 -20.83 -9.13
N ILE A 127 -1.04 -20.01 -9.06
CA ILE A 127 0.06 -19.94 -10.02
C ILE A 127 1.33 -20.28 -9.24
N GLU A 128 2.03 -21.31 -9.67
CA GLU A 128 3.29 -21.72 -9.04
C GLU A 128 4.42 -20.74 -9.38
N ILE A 129 5.24 -20.44 -8.39
CA ILE A 129 6.45 -19.62 -8.51
C ILE A 129 7.60 -20.31 -7.78
N GLU A 130 8.84 -19.84 -7.95
CA GLU A 130 10.00 -20.51 -7.35
C GLU A 130 10.08 -20.36 -5.84
N ASP A 131 9.72 -19.17 -5.31
CA ASP A 131 9.87 -18.84 -3.89
C ASP A 131 8.67 -18.06 -3.35
N PRO A 132 8.37 -18.18 -2.05
CA PRO A 132 7.43 -17.31 -1.37
C PRO A 132 7.82 -15.83 -1.47
N LEU A 133 6.86 -14.94 -1.63
CA LEU A 133 7.06 -13.49 -1.65
C LEU A 133 6.62 -12.87 -0.33
N ASP A 134 7.51 -12.12 0.34
CA ASP A 134 7.20 -11.46 1.62
C ASP A 134 6.70 -10.02 1.48
N GLY A 135 6.97 -9.36 0.38
CA GLY A 135 6.39 -8.09 0.00
C GLY A 135 6.19 -8.08 -1.49
N PHE A 136 5.15 -7.43 -1.98
CA PHE A 136 4.91 -7.33 -3.42
C PHE A 136 4.05 -6.13 -3.79
N PHE A 137 4.12 -5.75 -5.06
CA PHE A 137 3.14 -4.93 -5.74
C PHE A 137 2.87 -5.49 -7.14
N ILE A 138 1.75 -5.08 -7.73
CA ILE A 138 1.37 -5.44 -9.09
C ILE A 138 1.62 -4.22 -9.97
N GLU A 139 2.30 -4.41 -11.09
CA GLU A 139 2.63 -3.31 -11.98
C GLU A 139 1.38 -2.78 -12.72
N PRO A 140 1.41 -1.54 -13.29
CA PRO A 140 0.21 -0.87 -13.78
C PRO A 140 -0.61 -1.59 -14.87
N PHE A 141 0.00 -2.47 -15.67
CA PHE A 141 -0.71 -3.24 -16.70
C PHE A 141 -1.14 -4.63 -16.24
N GLU A 142 -0.87 -4.96 -14.97
CA GLU A 142 -1.29 -6.21 -14.33
C GLU A 142 -0.81 -7.50 -15.04
N ASN A 143 0.36 -7.42 -15.68
CA ASN A 143 1.02 -8.56 -16.30
C ASN A 143 2.08 -9.18 -15.39
N TYR A 144 2.61 -8.39 -14.45
CA TYR A 144 3.72 -8.80 -13.59
C TYR A 144 3.47 -8.47 -12.13
N ILE A 145 3.99 -9.31 -11.27
CA ILE A 145 4.13 -9.07 -9.84
C ILE A 145 5.60 -8.88 -9.51
N VAL A 146 5.91 -7.79 -8.84
CA VAL A 146 7.24 -7.51 -8.30
C VAL A 146 7.23 -7.86 -6.82
N GLY A 147 8.11 -8.73 -6.41
CA GLY A 147 8.17 -9.21 -5.04
C GLY A 147 9.58 -9.32 -4.49
N SER A 148 9.69 -9.43 -3.18
CA SER A 148 10.95 -9.73 -2.51
C SER A 148 10.92 -11.12 -1.89
N SER A 149 12.06 -11.82 -1.93
CA SER A 149 12.22 -13.05 -1.17
C SER A 149 12.10 -12.80 0.32
N ARG A 150 11.65 -13.79 1.09
CA ARG A 150 11.42 -13.66 2.52
C ARG A 150 12.67 -13.28 3.33
N ASN A 151 13.84 -13.66 2.88
CA ASN A 151 15.11 -13.25 3.51
C ASN A 151 15.54 -11.82 3.12
N GLY A 152 14.76 -11.13 2.27
CA GLY A 152 14.99 -9.77 1.82
C GLY A 152 16.23 -9.57 0.93
N LYS A 153 16.81 -10.66 0.40
CA LYS A 153 18.06 -10.60 -0.37
C LYS A 153 17.88 -10.54 -1.89
N MET A 154 16.68 -10.81 -2.37
CA MET A 154 16.37 -10.82 -3.80
C MET A 154 15.12 -10.02 -4.09
N LEU A 155 15.18 -9.16 -5.09
CA LEU A 155 14.02 -8.63 -5.80
C LEU A 155 13.72 -9.56 -6.97
N LYS A 156 12.47 -9.98 -7.11
CA LYS A 156 12.04 -10.93 -8.15
C LYS A 156 10.81 -10.41 -8.87
N VAL A 157 10.73 -10.70 -10.15
CA VAL A 157 9.57 -10.38 -10.97
C VAL A 157 9.04 -11.65 -11.64
N TYR A 158 7.74 -11.89 -11.47
CA TYR A 158 7.05 -13.02 -12.08
C TYR A 158 5.94 -12.55 -12.99
N ALA A 159 5.77 -13.24 -14.12
CA ALA A 159 4.64 -13.04 -15.00
C ALA A 159 3.36 -13.63 -14.35
N LEU A 160 2.30 -12.85 -14.26
CA LEU A 160 1.02 -13.29 -13.66
C LEU A 160 0.26 -14.30 -14.54
N LYS A 161 0.66 -14.44 -15.80
CA LYS A 161 0.04 -15.41 -16.73
C LYS A 161 0.35 -16.86 -16.34
N ASP A 162 1.61 -17.14 -15.99
CA ASP A 162 2.13 -18.49 -15.86
C ASP A 162 3.13 -18.69 -14.70
N GLY A 163 3.41 -17.67 -13.91
CA GLY A 163 4.36 -17.74 -12.79
C GLY A 163 5.83 -17.75 -13.19
N ARG A 164 6.14 -17.61 -14.47
CA ARG A 164 7.53 -17.61 -14.95
C ARG A 164 8.30 -16.43 -14.39
N LYS A 165 9.44 -16.69 -13.77
CA LYS A 165 10.35 -15.64 -13.34
C LYS A 165 10.95 -14.94 -14.57
N VAL A 166 10.79 -13.63 -14.67
CA VAL A 166 11.30 -12.82 -15.78
C VAL A 166 12.53 -11.99 -15.38
N PHE A 167 12.70 -11.78 -14.07
CA PHE A 167 13.84 -11.02 -13.55
C PHE A 167 14.12 -11.38 -12.09
N GLU A 168 15.40 -11.29 -11.72
CA GLU A 168 15.83 -11.28 -10.31
C GLU A 168 17.09 -10.43 -10.15
N HIS A 169 17.22 -9.80 -8.97
CA HIS A 169 18.36 -8.98 -8.64
C HIS A 169 18.67 -9.07 -7.14
N PRO A 170 19.93 -9.26 -6.75
CA PRO A 170 20.33 -9.23 -5.35
C PRO A 170 20.16 -7.81 -4.77
N ILE A 171 19.66 -7.72 -3.55
CA ILE A 171 19.46 -6.49 -2.80
C ILE A 171 20.06 -6.61 -1.41
N GLU A 172 20.57 -5.50 -0.89
CA GLU A 172 21.29 -5.48 0.40
C GLU A 172 20.34 -5.57 1.60
N SER A 173 19.14 -5.03 1.46
CA SER A 173 18.13 -5.00 2.52
C SER A 173 16.73 -5.12 1.94
N MET A 174 15.78 -5.51 2.81
CA MET A 174 14.41 -5.81 2.40
C MET A 174 13.69 -4.54 1.90
N PRO A 175 13.22 -4.51 0.64
CA PRO A 175 12.43 -3.42 0.12
C PRO A 175 11.03 -3.45 0.74
N HIS A 176 10.48 -2.29 1.04
CA HIS A 176 9.11 -2.15 1.51
C HIS A 176 8.14 -2.01 0.33
N LEU A 177 7.98 -3.10 -0.44
CA LEU A 177 7.22 -3.10 -1.69
C LEU A 177 5.73 -2.75 -1.53
N PHE A 178 5.15 -2.93 -0.36
CA PHE A 178 3.78 -2.47 -0.06
C PHE A 178 3.61 -0.95 -0.10
N SER A 179 4.70 -0.20 -0.06
CA SER A 179 4.71 1.24 -0.22
C SER A 179 5.39 1.69 -1.51
N ALA A 180 5.74 0.78 -2.40
CA ALA A 180 6.32 1.14 -3.68
C ALA A 180 5.39 2.09 -4.45
N SER A 181 5.99 3.12 -5.03
CA SER A 181 5.29 4.06 -5.89
C SER A 181 5.88 4.01 -7.28
N PHE A 182 5.03 4.11 -8.29
CA PHE A 182 5.45 4.10 -9.68
C PHE A 182 4.99 5.37 -10.42
N TRP A 183 5.70 5.71 -11.47
CA TRP A 183 5.39 6.87 -12.32
C TRP A 183 5.88 6.63 -13.74
N TYR A 184 5.31 7.40 -14.67
CA TYR A 184 5.75 7.46 -16.07
C TYR A 184 6.55 8.73 -16.29
N SER A 185 7.70 8.64 -16.93
CA SER A 185 8.56 9.76 -17.30
C SER A 185 9.43 9.38 -18.49
N LYS A 186 9.71 10.32 -19.40
CA LYS A 186 10.64 10.15 -20.52
C LYS A 186 10.45 8.85 -21.31
N GLY A 187 9.20 8.45 -21.54
CA GLY A 187 8.90 7.26 -22.34
C GLY A 187 9.00 5.93 -21.60
N SER A 188 9.22 5.93 -20.28
CA SER A 188 9.38 4.71 -19.49
C SER A 188 8.61 4.78 -18.18
N PHE A 189 8.24 3.62 -17.65
CA PHE A 189 7.74 3.48 -16.29
C PHE A 189 8.88 3.20 -15.32
N TYR A 190 8.76 3.76 -14.15
CA TYR A 190 9.71 3.60 -13.05
C TYR A 190 8.96 3.24 -11.78
N PHE A 191 9.64 2.61 -10.83
CA PHE A 191 9.17 2.51 -9.47
C PHE A 191 10.27 2.81 -8.48
N ALA A 192 9.86 3.25 -7.29
CA ALA A 192 10.73 3.50 -6.16
C ALA A 192 10.22 2.75 -4.94
N THR A 193 11.12 2.23 -4.13
CA THR A 193 10.79 1.57 -2.86
C THR A 193 11.82 1.90 -1.79
N PRO A 194 11.40 2.29 -0.58
CA PRO A 194 12.31 2.39 0.56
C PRO A 194 12.70 1.01 1.05
N HIS A 195 13.80 0.92 1.77
CA HIS A 195 14.32 -0.32 2.32
C HIS A 195 14.23 -0.34 3.84
N THR A 196 13.64 -1.40 4.38
CA THR A 196 13.46 -1.56 5.84
C THR A 196 14.79 -1.60 6.56
N LYS A 197 14.93 -0.83 7.63
CA LYS A 197 16.15 -0.70 8.44
C LYS A 197 17.37 -0.18 7.64
N SER A 198 17.12 0.59 6.62
CA SER A 198 18.17 1.15 5.77
C SER A 198 17.84 2.58 5.37
N PRO A 199 18.83 3.50 5.35
CA PRO A 199 18.59 4.90 5.06
C PRO A 199 18.52 5.21 3.58
N TYR A 200 18.02 4.30 2.76
CA TYR A 200 17.96 4.54 1.33
C TYR A 200 16.68 4.06 0.67
N LEU A 201 16.42 4.64 -0.49
CA LEU A 201 15.40 4.28 -1.44
C LEU A 201 16.08 3.80 -2.73
N SER A 202 15.56 2.74 -3.34
CA SER A 202 15.99 2.28 -4.66
C SER A 202 15.01 2.67 -5.74
N ILE A 203 15.54 3.06 -6.90
CA ILE A 203 14.78 3.41 -8.10
C ILE A 203 15.11 2.42 -9.21
N TRP A 204 14.07 1.95 -9.88
CA TRP A 204 14.12 0.93 -10.90
C TRP A 204 13.31 1.37 -12.13
N ARG A 205 13.78 1.00 -13.33
CA ARG A 205 12.98 1.09 -14.55
C ARG A 205 12.17 -0.19 -14.70
N MET A 206 10.89 -0.07 -15.03
CA MET A 206 9.99 -1.20 -15.24
C MET A 206 10.18 -1.82 -16.64
N TYR A 207 9.77 -3.07 -16.76
CA TYR A 207 9.71 -3.93 -17.95
C TYR A 207 11.07 -4.46 -18.43
N ASP A 208 12.15 -3.74 -18.33
CA ASP A 208 13.52 -4.27 -18.39
C ASP A 208 14.13 -4.48 -17.00
N TRP A 209 13.41 -3.99 -15.97
CA TRP A 209 13.71 -4.15 -14.55
C TRP A 209 15.08 -3.63 -14.12
N GLY A 210 15.64 -2.70 -14.91
CA GLY A 210 16.96 -2.15 -14.65
C GLY A 210 17.03 -1.34 -13.36
N PHE A 211 17.99 -1.67 -12.50
CA PHE A 211 18.33 -0.81 -11.35
C PHE A 211 18.93 0.50 -11.85
N LEU A 212 18.40 1.64 -11.41
CA LEU A 212 18.87 2.94 -11.86
C LEU A 212 19.70 3.68 -10.81
N LYS A 213 19.18 3.77 -9.60
CA LYS A 213 19.77 4.64 -8.60
C LYS A 213 19.40 4.23 -7.18
N ARG A 214 20.36 4.40 -6.29
CA ARG A 214 20.16 4.41 -4.85
C ARG A 214 20.19 5.87 -4.38
N ILE A 215 19.20 6.27 -3.59
CA ILE A 215 19.10 7.60 -3.02
C ILE A 215 19.22 7.49 -1.49
N ASP A 216 20.17 8.21 -0.92
CA ASP A 216 20.32 8.33 0.52
C ASP A 216 19.22 9.26 1.07
N LEU A 217 18.41 8.73 1.97
CA LEU A 217 17.33 9.45 2.62
C LEU A 217 17.80 10.21 3.88
N GLY A 218 18.99 9.93 4.39
CA GLY A 218 19.49 10.50 5.64
C GLY A 218 18.87 9.89 6.90
N GLY A 219 18.03 8.87 6.76
CA GLY A 219 17.37 8.16 7.84
C GLY A 219 16.51 7.03 7.31
N GLU A 220 15.94 6.18 8.19
CA GLU A 220 15.14 5.03 7.80
C GLU A 220 13.77 5.47 7.25
N GLY A 221 13.63 5.48 5.91
CA GLY A 221 12.37 5.72 5.23
C GLY A 221 11.47 4.48 5.25
N PHE A 222 10.17 4.72 5.36
CA PHE A 222 9.20 3.63 5.38
C PHE A 222 8.17 3.72 4.24
N LEU A 223 7.78 4.93 3.88
CA LEU A 223 6.75 5.17 2.88
C LEU A 223 7.27 6.09 1.76
N VAL A 224 6.92 5.78 0.54
CA VAL A 224 7.05 6.65 -0.61
C VAL A 224 5.69 6.81 -1.27
N ARG A 225 5.34 8.03 -1.66
CA ARG A 225 4.09 8.36 -2.33
C ARG A 225 4.33 9.29 -3.51
N THR A 226 3.54 9.11 -4.53
CA THR A 226 3.46 10.04 -5.67
C THR A 226 2.06 9.99 -6.27
N ASN A 227 1.77 10.94 -7.13
CA ASN A 227 0.58 11.00 -7.97
C ASN A 227 1.03 11.35 -9.40
N SER A 228 0.30 10.93 -10.43
CA SER A 228 0.66 11.20 -11.83
C SER A 228 0.91 12.69 -12.11
N ASN A 229 0.13 13.59 -11.49
CA ASN A 229 0.18 15.02 -11.67
C ASN A 229 1.17 15.75 -10.74
N ALA A 230 1.65 15.07 -9.68
CA ALA A 230 2.63 15.67 -8.77
C ALA A 230 4.05 15.54 -9.34
N PRO A 231 4.92 16.57 -9.24
CA PRO A 231 6.26 16.52 -9.81
C PRO A 231 7.24 15.66 -9.01
N TYR A 232 6.93 15.38 -7.74
CA TYR A 232 7.86 14.71 -6.80
C TYR A 232 7.35 13.36 -6.32
N LEU A 233 8.29 12.48 -5.98
CA LEU A 233 8.08 11.42 -5.01
C LEU A 233 8.26 12.05 -3.62
N TRP A 234 7.37 11.72 -2.70
CA TRP A 234 7.38 12.18 -1.31
C TRP A 234 7.77 11.00 -0.42
N VAL A 235 8.87 11.12 0.29
CA VAL A 235 9.45 10.02 1.09
C VAL A 235 9.66 10.48 2.51
N ASP A 236 9.11 9.77 3.50
CA ASP A 236 9.52 9.94 4.89
C ASP A 236 10.91 9.32 5.10
N ASN A 237 11.68 9.84 6.04
CA ASN A 237 12.99 9.29 6.39
C ASN A 237 13.12 8.95 7.89
N GLY A 238 11.98 8.87 8.58
CA GLY A 238 11.94 8.55 10.00
C GLY A 238 12.37 9.69 10.93
N THR A 239 12.70 10.87 10.39
CA THR A 239 13.08 12.09 11.11
C THR A 239 12.01 13.19 11.00
N ASP A 240 12.36 14.43 11.17
CA ASP A 240 11.50 15.61 10.97
C ASP A 240 11.49 16.13 9.52
N GLU A 241 12.10 15.40 8.59
CA GLU A 241 12.18 15.76 7.19
C GLU A 241 11.28 14.91 6.30
N VAL A 242 10.87 15.51 5.18
CA VAL A 242 10.36 14.81 3.99
C VAL A 242 11.37 14.98 2.87
N VAL A 243 11.78 13.86 2.28
CA VAL A 243 12.66 13.85 1.12
C VAL A 243 11.82 13.86 -0.14
N LEU A 244 12.08 14.83 -1.00
CA LEU A 244 11.38 15.04 -2.26
C LEU A 244 12.32 14.69 -3.41
N ILE A 245 11.89 13.80 -4.29
CA ILE A 245 12.69 13.36 -5.44
C ILE A 245 11.95 13.77 -6.70
N ASP A 246 12.55 14.60 -7.50
CA ASP A 246 11.98 15.04 -8.78
C ASP A 246 11.85 13.85 -9.74
N LYS A 247 10.68 13.66 -10.33
CA LYS A 247 10.41 12.53 -11.23
C LYS A 247 11.10 12.64 -12.60
N GLY A 248 11.52 13.86 -12.97
CA GLY A 248 12.13 14.11 -14.26
C GLY A 248 13.64 13.90 -14.29
N ASP A 249 14.36 14.35 -13.25
CA ASP A 249 15.83 14.32 -13.21
C ASP A 249 16.41 13.58 -12.00
N LEU A 250 15.54 13.13 -11.09
CA LEU A 250 15.90 12.45 -9.83
C LEU A 250 16.76 13.33 -8.89
N SER A 251 16.66 14.65 -9.02
CA SER A 251 17.23 15.60 -8.06
C SER A 251 16.48 15.56 -6.73
N ILE A 252 17.18 15.90 -5.65
CA ILE A 252 16.67 15.77 -4.29
C ILE A 252 16.44 17.15 -3.69
N LYS A 253 15.27 17.35 -3.10
CA LYS A 253 14.98 18.45 -2.17
C LYS A 253 14.56 17.90 -0.82
N ARG A 254 14.66 18.72 0.22
CA ARG A 254 14.20 18.37 1.56
C ARG A 254 13.37 19.50 2.13
N ILE A 255 12.31 19.15 2.84
CA ILE A 255 11.56 20.10 3.65
C ILE A 255 11.49 19.58 5.08
N THR A 256 11.47 20.49 6.05
CA THR A 256 11.32 20.22 7.48
C THR A 256 10.00 20.84 7.94
N PRO A 257 8.87 20.13 7.86
CA PRO A 257 7.57 20.70 8.17
C PRO A 257 7.47 21.27 9.58
N VAL A 258 8.00 20.55 10.57
CA VAL A 258 8.11 21.01 11.97
C VAL A 258 9.42 20.48 12.56
N LYS A 259 10.35 21.37 12.82
CA LYS A 259 11.67 21.00 13.36
C LYS A 259 11.55 20.19 14.65
N GLY A 260 12.25 19.07 14.70
CA GLY A 260 12.31 18.17 15.86
C GLY A 260 11.06 17.29 16.04
N LYS A 261 10.06 17.34 15.16
CA LYS A 261 8.87 16.48 15.22
C LYS A 261 8.86 15.50 14.07
N LYS A 262 8.74 14.21 14.37
CA LYS A 262 8.81 13.13 13.39
C LYS A 262 7.69 13.19 12.37
N VAL A 263 8.05 13.09 11.08
CA VAL A 263 7.13 12.81 9.98
C VAL A 263 6.84 11.30 9.95
N THR A 264 5.58 10.92 9.90
CA THR A 264 5.19 9.50 9.91
C THR A 264 4.53 9.05 8.62
N HIS A 265 3.97 9.96 7.86
CA HIS A 265 3.30 9.62 6.61
C HIS A 265 3.09 10.86 5.75
N THR A 266 3.21 10.69 4.44
CA THR A 266 2.78 11.65 3.44
C THR A 266 1.82 10.97 2.48
N GLU A 267 0.75 11.65 2.11
CA GLU A 267 -0.21 11.20 1.09
C GLU A 267 -0.55 12.36 0.16
N LEU A 268 -1.03 12.07 -1.04
CA LEU A 268 -1.39 13.08 -2.03
C LEU A 268 -2.90 13.05 -2.32
N SER A 269 -3.47 14.21 -2.62
CA SER A 269 -4.83 14.30 -3.14
C SER A 269 -4.95 13.59 -4.49
N ALA A 270 -6.16 13.17 -4.85
CA ALA A 270 -6.41 12.45 -6.10
C ALA A 270 -5.97 13.24 -7.35
N ASP A 271 -6.03 14.58 -7.30
CA ASP A 271 -5.54 15.46 -8.38
C ASP A 271 -4.03 15.78 -8.29
N GLY A 272 -3.33 15.27 -7.26
CA GLY A 272 -1.90 15.48 -7.05
C GLY A 272 -1.47 16.88 -6.62
N ARG A 273 -2.41 17.78 -6.30
CA ARG A 273 -2.10 19.18 -5.96
C ARG A 273 -1.74 19.40 -4.51
N ILE A 274 -2.29 18.59 -3.61
CA ILE A 274 -2.12 18.75 -2.17
C ILE A 274 -1.39 17.53 -1.62
N ALA A 275 -0.36 17.77 -0.81
CA ALA A 275 0.28 16.76 0.01
C ALA A 275 -0.19 16.90 1.46
N TYR A 276 -0.63 15.79 2.04
CA TYR A 276 -1.02 15.66 3.44
C TYR A 276 0.15 15.05 4.21
N ILE A 277 0.67 15.76 5.19
CA ILE A 277 1.82 15.32 6.00
C ILE A 277 1.39 15.11 7.43
N SER A 278 1.59 13.92 7.95
CA SER A 278 1.33 13.58 9.37
C SER A 278 2.58 13.82 10.22
N ILE A 279 2.49 14.74 11.17
CA ILE A 279 3.54 15.08 12.14
C ILE A 279 3.22 14.42 13.47
N TYR A 280 3.98 13.42 13.85
CA TYR A 280 3.73 12.61 15.04
C TYR A 280 4.05 13.32 16.35
N GLY A 281 3.19 13.12 17.33
CA GLY A 281 3.36 13.63 18.69
C GLY A 281 2.03 13.91 19.38
N SER A 282 2.02 14.07 20.70
CA SER A 282 0.83 14.48 21.47
C SER A 282 0.31 15.85 21.03
N GLU A 283 1.22 16.72 20.62
CA GLU A 283 0.96 17.99 19.94
C GLU A 283 1.38 17.89 18.48
N GLY A 284 0.83 16.91 17.77
CA GLY A 284 1.11 16.65 16.37
C GLY A 284 0.24 17.52 15.44
N TYR A 285 0.41 17.31 14.15
CA TYR A 285 -0.32 18.05 13.13
C TYR A 285 -0.65 17.16 11.94
N LEU A 286 -1.77 17.43 11.30
CA LEU A 286 -1.99 17.13 9.89
C LEU A 286 -1.73 18.43 9.10
N MET A 287 -0.70 18.42 8.27
CA MET A 287 -0.29 19.59 7.49
C MET A 287 -0.60 19.40 6.01
N LEU A 288 -1.07 20.46 5.37
CA LEU A 288 -1.37 20.50 3.95
C LEU A 288 -0.33 21.37 3.24
N TYR A 289 0.27 20.82 2.21
CA TYR A 289 1.22 21.49 1.36
C TYR A 289 0.72 21.53 -0.10
N ASP A 290 1.02 22.61 -0.81
CA ASP A 290 0.95 22.59 -2.26
C ASP A 290 2.06 21.67 -2.80
N ALA A 291 1.67 20.63 -3.52
CA ALA A 291 2.59 19.56 -3.92
C ALA A 291 3.60 20.00 -5.01
N GLY A 292 3.33 21.08 -5.72
CA GLY A 292 4.22 21.64 -6.74
C GLY A 292 5.17 22.70 -6.18
N THR A 293 4.63 23.67 -5.44
CA THR A 293 5.41 24.80 -4.90
C THR A 293 6.07 24.52 -3.56
N LEU A 294 5.67 23.43 -2.89
CA LEU A 294 6.15 23.02 -1.57
C LEU A 294 5.84 24.02 -0.44
N LYS A 295 4.86 24.88 -0.64
CA LYS A 295 4.41 25.86 0.36
C LYS A 295 3.37 25.21 1.29
N GLU A 296 3.51 25.46 2.58
CA GLU A 296 2.46 25.12 3.54
C GLU A 296 1.19 25.92 3.23
N LEU A 297 0.07 25.22 3.10
CA LEU A 297 -1.25 25.80 2.88
C LEU A 297 -2.03 25.93 4.18
N LYS A 298 -1.98 24.86 5.01
CA LYS A 298 -2.75 24.81 6.26
C LYS A 298 -2.19 23.74 7.19
N ARG A 299 -2.42 23.90 8.48
CA ARG A 299 -2.16 22.86 9.49
C ARG A 299 -3.32 22.72 10.44
N PHE A 300 -3.57 21.49 10.86
CA PHE A 300 -4.59 21.14 11.84
C PHE A 300 -3.91 20.46 13.03
N PRO A 301 -4.14 20.89 14.26
CA PRO A 301 -3.69 20.15 15.43
C PRO A 301 -4.27 18.74 15.43
N ALA A 302 -3.44 17.76 15.75
CA ALA A 302 -3.85 16.36 15.81
C ALA A 302 -3.06 15.64 16.90
N ASN A 303 -3.72 14.76 17.63
CA ASN A 303 -3.06 13.95 18.64
C ASN A 303 -2.59 12.64 18.01
N LEU A 304 -1.28 12.40 18.03
CA LEU A 304 -0.62 11.19 17.51
C LEU A 304 -1.06 10.79 16.09
N PRO A 305 -1.06 11.70 15.10
CA PRO A 305 -1.48 11.35 13.75
C PRO A 305 -0.43 10.41 13.14
N ALA A 306 -0.76 9.14 13.08
CA ALA A 306 0.13 8.12 12.52
C ALA A 306 0.06 8.01 10.99
N GLY A 307 -1.01 8.50 10.39
CA GLY A 307 -1.33 8.38 8.98
C GLY A 307 -1.46 6.92 8.55
N LYS A 308 -2.63 6.53 8.10
CA LYS A 308 -2.85 5.26 7.41
C LYS A 308 -3.88 5.52 6.33
N TYR A 309 -3.40 6.12 5.28
CA TYR A 309 -4.22 6.43 4.13
C TYR A 309 -3.95 5.39 3.05
N ASN A 310 -4.97 5.08 2.31
CA ASN A 310 -4.83 4.28 1.11
C ASN A 310 -5.68 4.95 0.04
N THR A 311 -5.05 5.22 -1.02
CA THR A 311 -5.71 5.68 -2.24
C THR A 311 -6.12 4.48 -3.06
#